data_aa67b281342ba295daf319a8718b0997
#
_entry.id   aa67b281342ba295daf319a8718b0997
#
_cell.length_a   1.000
_cell.length_b   1.000
_cell.length_c   1.000
_cell.angle_alpha   90.00
_cell.angle_beta   90.00
_cell.angle_gamma   90.00
#
_symmetry.space_group_name_H-M   'P 1'
#
loop_
_entity.id
_entity.type
_entity.pdbx_description
1 polymer ?
#
loop_
_entity_poly.entity_id
_entity_poly.type
_entity_poly.pdbx_seq_one_letter_code
_entity_poly.pdbx_strand_id
1 'polypeptide(L)'
;MEAYFDNSATTKVLDCVKDAVVDAMCVNYGNAAAKHRKGVEAENLIREAKKAIADTLKVQEKEILFTSGGTESNNTALIGTALANRRAGKHLITTGVEHPSIYNTMSFLEEMGFEVTYLPVDHLGHISLEDLEKAIREDTILVSVMYVNNEVGAVEPIEAISQCIKKKNPKTLFHVDAIQAYGKYKIRPKKQGIDLLSVSGHKIHAPKGVGFLYIRDGVKIRPILFGGGQQKGMRSGTENVPGCVGLGVAAREAYKDFDARIEKLYTLRERLIAGLILLGGVTINGSEDRTNAPQIVSASFEGVRSEVLLHALEDKGVYVSSGSACSSNHPGISGTLKGIGVKKELLDSTIRFSLGDLNVEEEVDYAIGVLGELLPVLRRYQMK
;
A
#
# COMPACT_ATOMS: atom_id res chain seq x y z
N MET A 1 16.59 -21.84 9.72
CA MET A 1 15.99 -20.54 10.20
C MET A 1 14.88 -20.18 9.23
N GLU A 2 13.81 -19.55 9.68
CA GLU A 2 12.78 -18.96 8.79
C GLU A 2 12.97 -17.46 8.78
N ALA A 3 13.06 -16.86 7.57
CA ALA A 3 13.22 -15.43 7.37
C ALA A 3 12.12 -14.94 6.41
N TYR A 4 11.11 -14.23 6.95
CA TYR A 4 9.97 -13.75 6.18
C TYR A 4 10.19 -12.30 5.72
N PHE A 5 10.57 -12.14 4.45
CA PHE A 5 10.82 -10.85 3.80
C PHE A 5 9.78 -10.53 2.71
N ASP A 6 8.52 -10.91 2.94
CA ASP A 6 7.40 -10.56 2.04
C ASP A 6 6.29 -9.76 2.75
N ASN A 7 6.67 -8.89 3.68
CA ASN A 7 5.74 -8.07 4.48
C ASN A 7 4.94 -7.06 3.63
N SER A 8 5.44 -6.68 2.45
CA SER A 8 4.68 -5.86 1.50
C SER A 8 3.56 -6.63 0.78
N ALA A 9 3.61 -7.97 0.74
CA ALA A 9 2.50 -8.79 0.28
C ALA A 9 1.45 -8.96 1.39
N THR A 10 1.86 -9.34 2.60
CA THR A 10 1.03 -9.42 3.80
C THR A 10 1.89 -9.50 5.05
N THR A 11 1.38 -9.09 6.19
CA THR A 11 2.08 -9.21 7.47
C THR A 11 1.40 -10.25 8.37
N LYS A 12 2.18 -10.85 9.30
CA LYS A 12 1.64 -11.70 10.37
C LYS A 12 0.81 -10.84 11.32
N VAL A 13 -0.37 -11.33 11.71
CA VAL A 13 -1.21 -10.66 12.70
C VAL A 13 -0.54 -10.68 14.08
N LEU A 14 -0.54 -9.55 14.80
CA LEU A 14 -0.01 -9.47 16.16
C LEU A 14 -0.92 -10.22 17.15
N ASP A 15 -0.36 -10.75 18.24
CA ASP A 15 -1.13 -11.47 19.25
C ASP A 15 -2.21 -10.60 19.89
N CYS A 16 -1.91 -9.35 20.23
CA CYS A 16 -2.90 -8.41 20.78
C CYS A 16 -4.04 -8.12 19.80
N VAL A 17 -3.76 -8.11 18.49
CA VAL A 17 -4.78 -7.97 17.43
C VAL A 17 -5.63 -9.23 17.35
N LYS A 18 -4.99 -10.42 17.31
CA LYS A 18 -5.67 -11.71 17.29
C LYS A 18 -6.64 -11.84 18.49
N ASP A 19 -6.18 -11.53 19.69
CA ASP A 19 -6.98 -11.66 20.91
C ASP A 19 -8.19 -10.71 20.89
N ALA A 20 -8.03 -9.49 20.44
CA ALA A 20 -9.13 -8.52 20.28
C ALA A 20 -10.15 -8.97 19.20
N VAL A 21 -9.68 -9.58 18.10
CA VAL A 21 -10.56 -10.15 17.06
C VAL A 21 -11.36 -11.32 17.61
N VAL A 22 -10.71 -12.24 18.36
CA VAL A 22 -11.39 -13.40 18.97
C VAL A 22 -12.43 -12.95 19.99
N ASP A 23 -12.12 -11.96 20.83
CA ASP A 23 -13.07 -11.36 21.77
C ASP A 23 -14.30 -10.80 21.05
N ALA A 24 -14.10 -10.01 19.98
CA ALA A 24 -15.18 -9.45 19.18
C ALA A 24 -16.00 -10.50 18.42
N MET A 25 -15.44 -11.68 18.13
CA MET A 25 -16.15 -12.79 17.49
C MET A 25 -16.94 -13.65 18.48
N CYS A 26 -16.39 -13.89 19.68
CA CYS A 26 -16.89 -14.93 20.60
C CYS A 26 -17.61 -14.35 21.82
N VAL A 27 -17.22 -13.16 22.29
CA VAL A 27 -17.80 -12.52 23.49
C VAL A 27 -18.72 -11.37 23.09
N ASN A 28 -18.22 -10.44 22.26
CA ASN A 28 -18.95 -9.25 21.83
C ASN A 28 -19.54 -9.38 20.41
N TYR A 29 -20.10 -10.52 20.09
CA TYR A 29 -20.56 -10.97 18.78
C TYR A 29 -21.83 -10.28 18.23
N GLY A 30 -22.26 -9.17 18.81
CA GLY A 30 -23.49 -8.47 18.41
C GLY A 30 -23.43 -7.88 16.99
N ASN A 31 -24.59 -7.78 16.34
CA ASN A 31 -24.71 -7.00 15.11
C ASN A 31 -24.87 -5.52 15.48
N ALA A 32 -23.99 -4.65 15.01
CA ALA A 32 -23.99 -3.21 15.34
C ALA A 32 -25.26 -2.46 14.89
N ALA A 33 -26.01 -3.01 13.93
CA ALA A 33 -27.30 -2.45 13.52
C ALA A 33 -28.49 -2.83 14.45
N ALA A 34 -28.29 -3.77 15.39
CA ALA A 34 -29.34 -4.22 16.30
C ALA A 34 -29.55 -3.21 17.45
N LYS A 35 -30.83 -2.98 17.80
CA LYS A 35 -31.22 -1.99 18.83
C LYS A 35 -31.10 -2.49 20.28
N HIS A 36 -30.81 -3.74 20.49
CA HIS A 36 -30.64 -4.32 21.83
C HIS A 36 -29.19 -4.15 22.32
N ARG A 37 -28.93 -4.43 23.61
CA ARG A 37 -27.64 -4.20 24.29
C ARG A 37 -26.44 -4.77 23.53
N LYS A 38 -26.54 -5.99 22.98
CA LYS A 38 -25.46 -6.61 22.20
C LYS A 38 -25.11 -5.83 20.93
N GLY A 39 -26.11 -5.20 20.29
CA GLY A 39 -25.85 -4.33 19.13
C GLY A 39 -25.12 -3.04 19.53
N VAL A 40 -25.52 -2.43 20.65
CA VAL A 40 -24.85 -1.23 21.18
C VAL A 40 -23.41 -1.52 21.57
N GLU A 41 -23.13 -2.67 22.18
CA GLU A 41 -21.77 -3.12 22.50
C GLU A 41 -20.91 -3.20 21.23
N ALA A 42 -21.42 -3.84 20.16
CA ALA A 42 -20.72 -3.95 18.87
C ALA A 42 -20.53 -2.58 18.18
N GLU A 43 -21.53 -1.69 18.23
CA GLU A 43 -21.39 -0.33 17.69
C GLU A 43 -20.32 0.48 18.41
N ASN A 44 -20.24 0.34 19.74
CA ASN A 44 -19.18 0.98 20.54
C ASN A 44 -17.78 0.49 20.12
N LEU A 45 -17.61 -0.81 19.89
CA LEU A 45 -16.33 -1.37 19.39
C LEU A 45 -15.93 -0.76 18.04
N ILE A 46 -16.88 -0.63 17.11
CA ILE A 46 -16.63 0.01 15.80
C ILE A 46 -16.22 1.48 16.01
N ARG A 47 -16.90 2.21 16.90
CA ARG A 47 -16.58 3.60 17.17
C ARG A 47 -15.19 3.76 17.78
N GLU A 48 -14.82 2.90 18.74
CA GLU A 48 -13.47 2.89 19.34
C GLU A 48 -12.40 2.60 18.29
N ALA A 49 -12.64 1.66 17.37
CA ALA A 49 -11.75 1.38 16.28
C ALA A 49 -11.59 2.57 15.32
N LYS A 50 -12.70 3.25 14.96
CA LYS A 50 -12.66 4.50 14.16
C LYS A 50 -11.85 5.58 14.87
N LYS A 51 -12.09 5.75 16.18
CA LYS A 51 -11.36 6.72 16.99
C LYS A 51 -9.86 6.43 16.99
N ALA A 52 -9.46 5.17 17.19
CA ALA A 52 -8.06 4.77 17.16
C ALA A 52 -7.37 5.13 15.83
N ILE A 53 -8.02 4.86 14.70
CA ILE A 53 -7.51 5.21 13.37
C ILE A 53 -7.47 6.74 13.18
N ALA A 54 -8.55 7.44 13.53
CA ALA A 54 -8.65 8.89 13.41
C ALA A 54 -7.56 9.61 14.22
N ASP A 55 -7.27 9.12 15.42
CA ASP A 55 -6.22 9.65 16.30
C ASP A 55 -4.83 9.53 15.64
N THR A 56 -4.54 8.45 14.89
CA THR A 56 -3.27 8.29 14.18
C THR A 56 -3.10 9.30 13.04
N LEU A 57 -4.17 9.68 12.38
CA LEU A 57 -4.18 10.63 11.26
C LEU A 57 -4.45 12.08 11.70
N LYS A 58 -4.86 12.31 12.97
CA LYS A 58 -5.33 13.61 13.50
C LYS A 58 -6.52 14.16 12.72
N VAL A 59 -7.53 13.30 12.49
CA VAL A 59 -8.77 13.59 11.78
C VAL A 59 -9.97 13.23 12.65
N GLN A 60 -11.20 13.45 12.15
CA GLN A 60 -12.42 13.11 12.87
C GLN A 60 -12.86 11.68 12.56
N GLU A 61 -13.48 10.99 13.52
CA GLU A 61 -14.01 9.62 13.36
C GLU A 61 -14.97 9.49 12.17
N LYS A 62 -15.79 10.53 11.91
CA LYS A 62 -16.74 10.56 10.79
C LYS A 62 -16.07 10.54 9.40
N GLU A 63 -14.77 10.87 9.34
CA GLU A 63 -13.97 10.88 8.12
C GLU A 63 -13.38 9.49 7.80
N ILE A 64 -13.59 8.48 8.68
CA ILE A 64 -13.12 7.11 8.49
C ILE A 64 -14.28 6.22 8.03
N LEU A 65 -14.12 5.61 6.85
CA LEU A 65 -15.03 4.62 6.28
C LEU A 65 -14.34 3.25 6.28
N PHE A 66 -14.89 2.26 6.97
CA PHE A 66 -14.38 0.90 6.91
C PHE A 66 -14.70 0.24 5.57
N THR A 67 -13.76 -0.49 5.04
CA THR A 67 -13.83 -1.25 3.79
C THR A 67 -13.31 -2.67 4.00
N SER A 68 -13.39 -3.52 2.99
CA SER A 68 -12.81 -4.87 3.02
C SER A 68 -11.29 -4.89 2.77
N GLY A 69 -10.67 -3.76 2.46
CA GLY A 69 -9.24 -3.65 2.20
C GLY A 69 -8.89 -2.55 1.21
N GLY A 70 -7.64 -2.53 0.78
CA GLY A 70 -7.11 -1.50 -0.11
C GLY A 70 -7.83 -1.41 -1.45
N THR A 71 -8.15 -2.55 -2.06
CA THR A 71 -8.84 -2.60 -3.35
C THR A 71 -10.22 -1.94 -3.26
N GLU A 72 -11.03 -2.26 -2.25
CA GLU A 72 -12.34 -1.61 -2.06
C GLU A 72 -12.16 -0.12 -1.76
N SER A 73 -11.18 0.26 -0.94
CA SER A 73 -10.89 1.66 -0.63
C SER A 73 -10.55 2.45 -1.89
N ASN A 74 -9.63 1.94 -2.72
CA ASN A 74 -9.23 2.56 -3.98
C ASN A 74 -10.41 2.68 -4.95
N ASN A 75 -11.16 1.60 -5.16
CA ASN A 75 -12.34 1.61 -6.04
C ASN A 75 -13.39 2.62 -5.55
N THR A 76 -13.67 2.63 -4.24
CA THR A 76 -14.64 3.58 -3.65
C THR A 76 -14.17 5.02 -3.84
N ALA A 77 -12.88 5.30 -3.62
CA ALA A 77 -12.31 6.63 -3.82
C ALA A 77 -12.42 7.08 -5.29
N LEU A 78 -11.97 6.24 -6.23
CA LEU A 78 -11.89 6.61 -7.65
C LEU A 78 -13.27 6.65 -8.31
N ILE A 79 -14.01 5.53 -8.27
CA ILE A 79 -15.34 5.43 -8.90
C ILE A 79 -16.31 6.38 -8.20
N GLY A 80 -16.31 6.40 -6.86
CA GLY A 80 -17.18 7.27 -6.09
C GLY A 80 -16.97 8.75 -6.41
N THR A 81 -15.71 9.18 -6.53
CA THR A 81 -15.35 10.56 -6.90
C THR A 81 -15.75 10.87 -8.34
N ALA A 82 -15.41 10.01 -9.29
CA ALA A 82 -15.73 10.19 -10.71
C ALA A 82 -17.23 10.36 -10.91
N LEU A 83 -18.05 9.47 -10.33
CA LEU A 83 -19.51 9.52 -10.48
C LEU A 83 -20.13 10.74 -9.77
N ALA A 84 -19.60 11.15 -8.61
CA ALA A 84 -20.12 12.32 -7.88
C ALA A 84 -19.81 13.64 -8.58
N ASN A 85 -18.68 13.73 -9.29
CA ASN A 85 -18.15 14.96 -9.86
C ASN A 85 -18.23 15.02 -11.41
N ARG A 86 -18.87 14.06 -12.08
CA ARG A 86 -18.93 13.94 -13.55
C ARG A 86 -19.50 15.18 -14.27
N ARG A 87 -20.23 16.06 -13.55
CA ARG A 87 -20.74 17.32 -14.10
C ARG A 87 -19.73 18.45 -14.03
N ALA A 88 -18.74 18.34 -13.15
CA ALA A 88 -17.66 19.32 -12.99
C ALA A 88 -16.51 19.06 -13.97
N GLY A 89 -16.33 17.81 -14.41
CA GLY A 89 -15.32 17.42 -15.36
C GLY A 89 -15.27 15.91 -15.58
N LYS A 90 -14.44 15.50 -16.53
CA LYS A 90 -14.24 14.08 -16.87
C LYS A 90 -12.78 13.65 -16.88
N HIS A 91 -11.87 14.52 -16.53
CA HIS A 91 -10.45 14.22 -16.54
C HIS A 91 -9.94 13.75 -15.18
N LEU A 92 -9.17 12.67 -15.20
CA LEU A 92 -8.51 12.03 -14.07
C LEU A 92 -7.00 11.94 -14.36
N ILE A 93 -6.19 12.02 -13.33
CA ILE A 93 -4.73 11.85 -13.44
C ILE A 93 -4.29 10.77 -12.45
N THR A 94 -3.41 9.88 -12.90
CA THR A 94 -2.72 8.90 -12.06
C THR A 94 -1.29 8.68 -12.55
N THR A 95 -0.54 7.74 -11.95
CA THR A 95 0.83 7.44 -12.37
C THR A 95 0.90 6.12 -13.14
N GLY A 96 1.98 5.92 -13.91
CA GLY A 96 2.21 4.68 -14.66
C GLY A 96 2.66 3.50 -13.78
N VAL A 97 2.86 3.71 -12.48
CA VAL A 97 3.42 2.70 -11.55
C VAL A 97 2.49 2.36 -10.37
N GLU A 98 1.22 2.67 -10.51
CA GLU A 98 0.20 2.39 -9.50
C GLU A 98 -0.08 0.88 -9.36
N HIS A 99 -0.63 0.53 -8.18
CA HIS A 99 -1.14 -0.82 -7.94
C HIS A 99 -2.30 -1.16 -8.90
N PRO A 100 -2.47 -2.44 -9.32
CA PRO A 100 -3.57 -2.85 -10.21
C PRO A 100 -4.97 -2.40 -9.76
N SER A 101 -5.23 -2.25 -8.45
CA SER A 101 -6.51 -1.72 -7.95
C SER A 101 -6.77 -0.24 -8.28
N ILE A 102 -5.73 0.51 -8.65
CA ILE A 102 -5.84 1.86 -9.23
C ILE A 102 -5.88 1.77 -10.75
N TYR A 103 -4.88 1.12 -11.35
CA TYR A 103 -4.74 1.04 -12.80
C TYR A 103 -5.99 0.47 -13.48
N ASN A 104 -6.46 -0.72 -13.03
CA ASN A 104 -7.64 -1.35 -13.63
C ASN A 104 -8.92 -0.53 -13.36
N THR A 105 -9.00 0.17 -12.23
CA THR A 105 -10.13 1.06 -11.94
C THR A 105 -10.11 2.30 -12.84
N MET A 106 -8.95 2.87 -13.14
CA MET A 106 -8.81 3.96 -14.10
C MET A 106 -9.20 3.50 -15.50
N SER A 107 -8.73 2.32 -15.94
CA SER A 107 -9.13 1.74 -17.24
C SER A 107 -10.65 1.53 -17.33
N PHE A 108 -11.28 1.02 -16.27
CA PHE A 108 -12.74 0.92 -16.21
C PHE A 108 -13.43 2.29 -16.32
N LEU A 109 -12.87 3.33 -15.72
CA LEU A 109 -13.42 4.69 -15.85
C LEU A 109 -13.26 5.26 -17.27
N GLU A 110 -12.18 4.91 -17.98
CA GLU A 110 -12.02 5.24 -19.42
C GLU A 110 -13.14 4.61 -20.25
N GLU A 111 -13.50 3.33 -19.99
CA GLU A 111 -14.64 2.66 -20.64
C GLU A 111 -15.97 3.37 -20.34
N MET A 112 -16.09 4.02 -19.17
CA MET A 112 -17.25 4.83 -18.78
C MET A 112 -17.25 6.26 -19.37
N GLY A 113 -16.26 6.61 -20.20
CA GLY A 113 -16.15 7.89 -20.90
C GLY A 113 -15.49 9.00 -20.08
N PHE A 114 -14.65 8.65 -19.11
CA PHE A 114 -13.68 9.56 -18.50
C PHE A 114 -12.38 9.56 -19.29
N GLU A 115 -11.58 10.60 -19.16
CA GLU A 115 -10.25 10.71 -19.74
C GLU A 115 -9.22 10.54 -18.64
N VAL A 116 -8.23 9.67 -18.82
CA VAL A 116 -7.17 9.42 -17.82
C VAL A 116 -5.81 9.78 -18.38
N THR A 117 -5.07 10.62 -17.67
CA THR A 117 -3.65 10.86 -17.92
C THR A 117 -2.81 10.03 -16.97
N TYR A 118 -1.92 9.20 -17.51
CA TYR A 118 -0.94 8.41 -16.76
C TYR A 118 0.41 9.13 -16.79
N LEU A 119 0.83 9.68 -15.65
CA LEU A 119 2.12 10.37 -15.54
C LEU A 119 3.26 9.35 -15.58
N PRO A 120 4.32 9.62 -16.37
CA PRO A 120 5.54 8.82 -16.30
C PRO A 120 6.28 9.09 -14.98
N VAL A 121 7.18 8.18 -14.64
CA VAL A 121 8.10 8.32 -13.50
C VAL A 121 9.55 8.33 -13.96
N ASP A 122 10.44 8.86 -13.12
CA ASP A 122 11.88 8.80 -13.35
C ASP A 122 12.45 7.40 -12.99
N HIS A 123 13.76 7.25 -13.10
CA HIS A 123 14.47 6.00 -12.81
C HIS A 123 14.43 5.60 -11.32
N LEU A 124 14.05 6.49 -10.41
CA LEU A 124 13.83 6.21 -8.98
C LEU A 124 12.38 5.91 -8.66
N GLY A 125 11.46 6.18 -9.60
CA GLY A 125 10.03 5.91 -9.45
C GLY A 125 9.20 7.12 -9.04
N HIS A 126 9.71 8.35 -9.17
CA HIS A 126 9.03 9.60 -8.81
C HIS A 126 8.41 10.28 -10.04
N ILE A 127 7.23 10.88 -9.84
CA ILE A 127 6.62 11.74 -10.86
C ILE A 127 7.32 13.10 -10.94
N SER A 128 7.27 13.73 -12.12
CA SER A 128 7.66 15.13 -12.32
C SER A 128 6.52 16.06 -11.90
N LEU A 129 6.81 17.01 -10.99
CA LEU A 129 5.84 18.06 -10.62
C LEU A 129 5.51 18.97 -11.81
N GLU A 130 6.45 19.17 -12.73
CA GLU A 130 6.23 19.94 -13.97
C GLU A 130 5.25 19.22 -14.89
N ASP A 131 5.38 17.91 -15.07
CA ASP A 131 4.47 17.11 -15.89
C ASP A 131 3.09 17.03 -15.24
N LEU A 132 3.01 16.92 -13.92
CA LEU A 132 1.74 17.02 -13.19
C LEU A 132 1.07 18.39 -13.43
N GLU A 133 1.80 19.50 -13.30
CA GLU A 133 1.26 20.84 -13.50
C GLU A 133 0.72 21.02 -14.93
N LYS A 134 1.43 20.51 -15.94
CA LYS A 134 0.99 20.53 -17.35
C LYS A 134 -0.25 19.66 -17.59
N ALA A 135 -0.35 18.52 -16.91
CA ALA A 135 -1.47 17.59 -17.08
C ALA A 135 -2.78 18.10 -16.46
N ILE A 136 -2.70 18.92 -15.39
CA ILE A 136 -3.91 19.43 -14.73
C ILE A 136 -4.63 20.44 -15.62
N ARG A 137 -5.92 20.16 -15.89
CA ARG A 137 -6.85 20.97 -16.68
C ARG A 137 -7.96 21.55 -15.81
N GLU A 138 -8.77 22.45 -16.37
CA GLU A 138 -9.95 23.00 -15.69
C GLU A 138 -10.99 21.92 -15.34
N ASP A 139 -11.12 20.88 -16.18
CA ASP A 139 -12.02 19.74 -16.01
C ASP A 139 -11.39 18.55 -15.29
N THR A 140 -10.19 18.71 -14.72
CA THR A 140 -9.57 17.67 -13.88
C THR A 140 -10.27 17.59 -12.53
N ILE A 141 -10.90 16.45 -12.24
CA ILE A 141 -11.68 16.25 -11.01
C ILE A 141 -10.92 15.49 -9.92
N LEU A 142 -9.93 14.68 -10.32
CA LEU A 142 -9.18 13.84 -9.39
C LEU A 142 -7.74 13.63 -9.87
N VAL A 143 -6.81 13.72 -8.94
CA VAL A 143 -5.44 13.18 -9.07
C VAL A 143 -5.30 12.07 -8.05
N SER A 144 -4.80 10.90 -8.47
CA SER A 144 -4.54 9.73 -7.61
C SER A 144 -3.09 9.32 -7.72
N VAL A 145 -2.37 9.31 -6.60
CA VAL A 145 -0.94 8.95 -6.54
C VAL A 145 -0.70 8.04 -5.33
N MET A 146 0.06 6.96 -5.51
CA MET A 146 0.49 6.15 -4.39
C MET A 146 1.58 6.87 -3.59
N TYR A 147 1.52 6.79 -2.25
CA TYR A 147 2.49 7.42 -1.37
C TYR A 147 3.84 6.71 -1.44
N VAL A 148 3.81 5.37 -1.37
CA VAL A 148 4.99 4.50 -1.40
C VAL A 148 4.76 3.42 -2.44
N ASN A 149 5.65 3.33 -3.41
CA ASN A 149 5.57 2.27 -4.41
C ASN A 149 5.84 0.90 -3.78
N ASN A 150 4.95 -0.06 -4.02
CA ASN A 150 4.97 -1.38 -3.40
C ASN A 150 6.06 -2.32 -3.94
N GLU A 151 6.72 -1.97 -5.05
CA GLU A 151 7.75 -2.80 -5.69
C GLU A 151 9.16 -2.27 -5.42
N VAL A 152 9.41 -0.98 -5.62
CA VAL A 152 10.74 -0.37 -5.51
C VAL A 152 10.90 0.54 -4.29
N GLY A 153 9.80 0.85 -3.60
CA GLY A 153 9.83 1.65 -2.37
C GLY A 153 9.99 3.16 -2.59
N ALA A 154 9.84 3.66 -3.82
CA ALA A 154 9.85 5.09 -4.09
C ALA A 154 8.79 5.82 -3.25
N VAL A 155 9.14 6.96 -2.69
CA VAL A 155 8.27 7.75 -1.79
C VAL A 155 7.91 9.07 -2.45
N GLU A 156 6.66 9.25 -2.83
CA GLU A 156 6.20 10.46 -3.51
C GLU A 156 6.11 11.66 -2.55
N PRO A 157 6.50 12.87 -3.01
CA PRO A 157 6.46 14.10 -2.21
C PRO A 157 5.03 14.65 -2.10
N ILE A 158 4.17 13.98 -1.32
CA ILE A 158 2.73 14.20 -1.24
C ILE A 158 2.34 15.67 -0.98
N GLU A 159 3.05 16.36 -0.09
CA GLU A 159 2.75 17.78 0.19
C GLU A 159 3.02 18.67 -1.03
N ALA A 160 4.12 18.44 -1.76
CA ALA A 160 4.44 19.20 -2.97
C ALA A 160 3.45 18.91 -4.11
N ILE A 161 3.08 17.64 -4.27
CA ILE A 161 2.03 17.23 -5.23
C ILE A 161 0.71 17.93 -4.91
N SER A 162 0.28 17.91 -3.66
CA SER A 162 -0.94 18.59 -3.23
C SER A 162 -0.90 20.10 -3.50
N GLN A 163 0.23 20.75 -3.19
CA GLN A 163 0.41 22.19 -3.46
C GLN A 163 0.33 22.50 -4.96
N CYS A 164 0.96 21.68 -5.80
CA CYS A 164 0.87 21.77 -7.26
C CYS A 164 -0.58 21.67 -7.74
N ILE A 165 -1.32 20.65 -7.28
CA ILE A 165 -2.74 20.45 -7.62
C ILE A 165 -3.57 21.67 -7.22
N LYS A 166 -3.47 22.11 -5.96
CA LYS A 166 -4.34 23.19 -5.44
C LYS A 166 -4.00 24.56 -6.02
N LYS A 167 -2.75 24.80 -6.40
CA LYS A 167 -2.33 26.00 -7.11
C LYS A 167 -2.91 26.05 -8.52
N LYS A 168 -2.92 24.92 -9.24
CA LYS A 168 -3.36 24.85 -10.64
C LYS A 168 -4.88 24.76 -10.78
N ASN A 169 -5.53 23.90 -9.99
CA ASN A 169 -6.98 23.76 -9.94
C ASN A 169 -7.43 23.40 -8.52
N PRO A 170 -7.87 24.37 -7.70
CA PRO A 170 -8.26 24.15 -6.30
C PRO A 170 -9.44 23.19 -6.11
N LYS A 171 -10.24 22.95 -7.16
CA LYS A 171 -11.42 22.06 -7.12
C LYS A 171 -11.04 20.59 -7.32
N THR A 172 -9.88 20.31 -7.91
CA THR A 172 -9.38 18.95 -8.12
C THR A 172 -9.16 18.26 -6.78
N LEU A 173 -9.75 17.09 -6.60
CA LEU A 173 -9.55 16.25 -5.42
C LEU A 173 -8.23 15.49 -5.51
N PHE A 174 -7.62 15.24 -4.35
CA PHE A 174 -6.38 14.48 -4.26
C PHE A 174 -6.59 13.19 -3.45
N HIS A 175 -6.47 12.06 -4.14
CA HIS A 175 -6.45 10.71 -3.55
C HIS A 175 -5.04 10.21 -3.41
N VAL A 176 -4.74 9.59 -2.26
CA VAL A 176 -3.46 8.96 -1.97
C VAL A 176 -3.69 7.49 -1.61
N ASP A 177 -3.10 6.57 -2.39
CA ASP A 177 -2.95 5.19 -1.97
C ASP A 177 -1.82 5.10 -0.93
N ALA A 178 -2.18 4.98 0.36
CA ALA A 178 -1.25 4.91 1.47
C ALA A 178 -1.07 3.49 2.02
N ILE A 179 -1.42 2.46 1.25
CA ILE A 179 -1.39 1.07 1.69
C ILE A 179 0.01 0.65 2.16
N GLN A 180 1.07 1.10 1.48
CA GLN A 180 2.46 0.84 1.89
C GLN A 180 3.03 1.91 2.82
N ALA A 181 2.36 3.06 2.97
CA ALA A 181 2.86 4.18 3.77
C ALA A 181 2.29 4.23 5.19
N TYR A 182 1.03 3.81 5.39
CA TYR A 182 0.40 3.86 6.70
C TYR A 182 1.11 2.95 7.71
N GLY A 183 1.42 3.51 8.88
CA GLY A 183 2.25 2.84 9.89
C GLY A 183 3.76 2.90 9.64
N LYS A 184 4.22 3.48 8.51
CA LYS A 184 5.64 3.72 8.18
C LYS A 184 5.96 5.21 8.06
N TYR A 185 4.95 6.04 7.85
CA TYR A 185 5.05 7.50 7.78
C TYR A 185 4.03 8.16 8.69
N LYS A 186 4.37 9.33 9.26
CA LYS A 186 3.45 10.17 10.04
C LYS A 186 2.53 10.93 9.07
N ILE A 187 1.41 10.33 8.70
CA ILE A 187 0.46 10.91 7.75
C ILE A 187 -0.48 11.87 8.47
N ARG A 188 -0.65 13.06 7.92
CA ARG A 188 -1.54 14.14 8.40
C ARG A 188 -2.36 14.65 7.22
N PRO A 189 -3.45 13.97 6.82
CA PRO A 189 -4.15 14.26 5.57
C PRO A 189 -4.53 15.74 5.41
N LYS A 190 -5.05 16.37 6.46
CA LYS A 190 -5.45 17.80 6.40
C LYS A 190 -4.26 18.73 6.18
N LYS A 191 -3.11 18.45 6.81
CA LYS A 191 -1.89 19.24 6.64
C LYS A 191 -1.27 19.02 5.27
N GLN A 192 -1.27 17.77 4.80
CA GLN A 192 -0.71 17.36 3.51
C GLN A 192 -1.65 17.62 2.32
N GLY A 193 -2.85 18.16 2.58
CA GLY A 193 -3.83 18.49 1.54
C GLY A 193 -4.46 17.29 0.83
N ILE A 194 -4.50 16.14 1.50
CA ILE A 194 -5.10 14.90 1.01
C ILE A 194 -6.62 14.95 1.23
N ASP A 195 -7.39 14.66 0.20
CA ASP A 195 -8.84 14.61 0.25
C ASP A 195 -9.39 13.20 0.53
N LEU A 196 -8.70 12.19 0.00
CA LEU A 196 -9.04 10.77 0.12
C LEU A 196 -7.76 9.97 0.37
N LEU A 197 -7.80 8.99 1.29
CA LEU A 197 -6.62 8.16 1.60
C LEU A 197 -7.03 6.71 1.82
N SER A 198 -6.46 5.80 1.04
CA SER A 198 -6.73 4.36 1.11
C SER A 198 -5.71 3.62 1.95
N VAL A 199 -6.19 2.70 2.82
CA VAL A 199 -5.36 1.86 3.69
C VAL A 199 -5.89 0.43 3.73
N SER A 200 -4.99 -0.54 3.83
CA SER A 200 -5.30 -1.97 3.99
C SER A 200 -4.71 -2.52 5.29
N GLY A 201 -5.53 -3.20 6.08
CA GLY A 201 -5.15 -3.66 7.42
C GLY A 201 -4.03 -4.70 7.41
N HIS A 202 -4.03 -5.63 6.47
CA HIS A 202 -3.04 -6.70 6.42
C HIS A 202 -1.60 -6.26 6.11
N LYS A 203 -1.37 -4.98 5.83
CA LYS A 203 -0.03 -4.39 5.67
C LYS A 203 0.52 -3.81 6.97
N ILE A 204 -0.30 -3.77 8.02
CA ILE A 204 0.04 -3.24 9.35
C ILE A 204 -0.31 -4.22 10.48
N HIS A 205 -0.19 -5.51 10.22
CA HIS A 205 -0.43 -6.57 11.19
C HIS A 205 -1.89 -6.74 11.67
N ALA A 206 -2.87 -6.19 10.92
CA ALA A 206 -4.29 -6.46 11.10
C ALA A 206 -4.74 -7.67 10.26
N PRO A 207 -5.99 -8.19 10.48
CA PRO A 207 -6.53 -9.23 9.64
C PRO A 207 -6.65 -8.83 8.16
N LYS A 208 -6.59 -9.83 7.27
CA LYS A 208 -7.04 -9.69 5.89
C LYS A 208 -8.55 -9.42 5.86
N GLY A 209 -9.06 -8.83 4.78
CA GLY A 209 -10.49 -8.58 4.63
C GLY A 209 -10.99 -7.36 5.41
N VAL A 210 -10.11 -6.45 5.82
CA VAL A 210 -10.45 -5.18 6.44
C VAL A 210 -9.47 -4.09 6.02
N GLY A 211 -9.98 -2.88 5.82
CA GLY A 211 -9.23 -1.66 5.53
C GLY A 211 -10.07 -0.44 5.83
N PHE A 212 -9.61 0.72 5.45
CA PHE A 212 -10.39 1.94 5.55
C PHE A 212 -10.06 2.93 4.43
N LEU A 213 -11.04 3.78 4.14
CA LEU A 213 -10.90 4.97 3.33
C LEU A 213 -11.09 6.18 4.24
N TYR A 214 -10.10 7.07 4.31
CA TYR A 214 -10.30 8.42 4.82
C TYR A 214 -10.96 9.28 3.75
N ILE A 215 -12.02 9.98 4.12
CA ILE A 215 -12.74 10.92 3.27
C ILE A 215 -12.79 12.25 4.04
N ARG A 216 -12.11 13.29 3.53
CA ARG A 216 -12.12 14.62 4.14
C ARG A 216 -13.56 15.14 4.23
N ASP A 217 -13.88 15.71 5.37
CA ASP A 217 -15.22 16.32 5.59
C ASP A 217 -15.55 17.34 4.47
N GLY A 218 -16.74 17.23 3.92
CA GLY A 218 -17.20 18.04 2.79
C GLY A 218 -16.85 17.48 1.39
N VAL A 219 -15.98 16.47 1.28
CA VAL A 219 -15.72 15.81 0.01
C VAL A 219 -16.90 14.93 -0.39
N LYS A 220 -17.40 15.11 -1.60
CA LYS A 220 -18.53 14.35 -2.12
C LYS A 220 -18.04 13.18 -2.96
N ILE A 221 -18.34 11.98 -2.52
CA ILE A 221 -18.20 10.74 -3.29
C ILE A 221 -19.55 10.01 -3.33
N ARG A 222 -19.74 9.18 -4.35
CA ARG A 222 -20.93 8.34 -4.47
C ARG A 222 -20.64 6.94 -3.90
N PRO A 223 -21.55 6.34 -3.11
CA PRO A 223 -21.40 4.95 -2.71
C PRO A 223 -21.35 4.02 -3.93
N ILE A 224 -20.59 2.93 -3.81
CA ILE A 224 -20.51 1.88 -4.83
C ILE A 224 -21.05 0.52 -4.35
N LEU A 225 -21.28 0.37 -3.03
CA LEU A 225 -21.90 -0.80 -2.41
C LEU A 225 -23.24 -0.42 -1.80
N PHE A 226 -24.32 -0.89 -2.39
CA PHE A 226 -25.68 -0.54 -2.02
C PHE A 226 -26.30 -1.65 -1.16
N GLY A 227 -27.24 -1.28 -0.26
CA GLY A 227 -27.93 -2.22 0.61
C GLY A 227 -28.60 -1.56 1.81
N GLY A 228 -28.44 -2.11 3.00
CA GLY A 228 -29.18 -1.77 4.22
C GLY A 228 -28.77 -0.44 4.91
N GLY A 229 -27.95 0.39 4.30
CA GLY A 229 -27.64 1.75 4.80
C GLY A 229 -26.57 1.81 5.89
N GLN A 230 -25.83 0.74 6.15
CA GLN A 230 -24.71 0.74 7.11
C GLN A 230 -23.68 1.83 6.74
N GLN A 231 -22.90 2.26 7.73
CA GLN A 231 -21.95 3.38 7.58
C GLN A 231 -22.58 4.61 6.91
N LYS A 232 -23.81 4.97 7.31
CA LYS A 232 -24.59 6.11 6.77
C LYS A 232 -24.86 5.98 5.26
N GLY A 233 -25.00 4.76 4.75
CA GLY A 233 -25.25 4.46 3.35
C GLY A 233 -24.03 4.53 2.43
N MET A 234 -22.86 4.83 2.98
CA MET A 234 -21.64 4.92 2.18
C MET A 234 -21.07 3.54 1.84
N ARG A 235 -21.24 2.56 2.73
CA ARG A 235 -20.81 1.18 2.51
C ARG A 235 -21.78 0.24 3.22
N SER A 236 -22.73 -0.27 2.48
CA SER A 236 -23.75 -1.20 2.99
C SER A 236 -23.21 -2.61 3.22
N GLY A 237 -23.97 -3.40 3.97
CA GLY A 237 -23.59 -4.75 4.40
C GLY A 237 -23.25 -4.77 5.88
N THR A 238 -23.55 -5.88 6.55
CA THR A 238 -23.25 -6.06 7.98
C THR A 238 -21.78 -5.74 8.26
N GLU A 239 -21.53 -4.90 9.26
CA GLU A 239 -20.18 -4.50 9.61
C GLU A 239 -19.33 -5.69 10.10
N ASN A 240 -18.11 -5.79 9.59
CA ASN A 240 -17.10 -6.73 10.05
C ASN A 240 -16.52 -6.26 11.39
N VAL A 241 -17.32 -6.35 12.47
CA VAL A 241 -16.94 -5.88 13.81
C VAL A 241 -15.58 -6.41 14.24
N PRO A 242 -15.31 -7.75 14.14
CA PRO A 242 -14.00 -8.29 14.52
C PRO A 242 -12.84 -7.70 13.70
N GLY A 243 -13.03 -7.58 12.38
CA GLY A 243 -12.01 -6.99 11.50
C GLY A 243 -11.76 -5.51 11.82
N CYS A 244 -12.82 -4.73 12.06
CA CYS A 244 -12.71 -3.33 12.45
C CYS A 244 -11.96 -3.15 13.78
N VAL A 245 -12.26 -3.98 14.79
CA VAL A 245 -11.58 -3.99 16.09
C VAL A 245 -10.10 -4.31 15.89
N GLY A 246 -9.80 -5.39 15.18
CA GLY A 246 -8.42 -5.78 14.86
C GLY A 246 -7.65 -4.67 14.15
N LEU A 247 -8.27 -3.99 13.18
CA LEU A 247 -7.66 -2.87 12.48
C LEU A 247 -7.40 -1.67 13.41
N GLY A 248 -8.33 -1.36 14.32
CA GLY A 248 -8.15 -0.29 15.31
C GLY A 248 -6.99 -0.57 16.28
N VAL A 249 -6.84 -1.82 16.74
CA VAL A 249 -5.70 -2.24 17.59
C VAL A 249 -4.40 -2.15 16.80
N ALA A 250 -4.37 -2.72 15.59
CA ALA A 250 -3.18 -2.68 14.74
C ALA A 250 -2.75 -1.24 14.38
N ALA A 251 -3.71 -0.34 14.17
CA ALA A 251 -3.41 1.07 13.91
C ALA A 251 -2.72 1.73 15.12
N ARG A 252 -3.15 1.46 16.35
CA ARG A 252 -2.47 1.97 17.56
C ARG A 252 -1.06 1.41 17.67
N GLU A 253 -0.89 0.10 17.51
CA GLU A 253 0.43 -0.55 17.61
C GLU A 253 1.38 -0.03 16.49
N ALA A 254 0.89 0.20 15.29
CA ALA A 254 1.69 0.72 14.18
C ALA A 254 2.29 2.11 14.43
N TYR A 255 1.73 2.91 15.34
CA TYR A 255 2.24 4.23 15.70
C TYR A 255 2.83 4.31 17.12
N LYS A 256 2.83 3.20 17.85
CA LYS A 256 3.54 3.06 19.13
C LYS A 256 5.05 2.97 18.88
N ASP A 257 5.85 3.66 19.67
CA ASP A 257 7.32 3.69 19.56
C ASP A 257 7.80 3.94 18.11
N PHE A 258 7.03 4.76 17.38
CA PHE A 258 7.11 4.95 15.94
C PHE A 258 8.55 5.21 15.44
N ASP A 259 9.25 6.19 16.03
CA ASP A 259 10.56 6.62 15.51
C ASP A 259 11.61 5.49 15.70
N ALA A 260 11.57 4.76 16.83
CA ALA A 260 12.46 3.63 17.07
C ALA A 260 12.18 2.45 16.10
N ARG A 261 10.90 2.19 15.78
CA ARG A 261 10.52 1.14 14.83
C ARG A 261 10.99 1.48 13.41
N ILE A 262 10.84 2.72 12.99
CA ILE A 262 11.27 3.16 11.66
C ILE A 262 12.80 3.13 11.56
N GLU A 263 13.52 3.55 12.60
CA GLU A 263 14.98 3.47 12.64
C GLU A 263 15.47 2.00 12.54
N LYS A 264 14.82 1.08 13.26
CA LYS A 264 15.09 -0.37 13.13
C LYS A 264 14.92 -0.85 11.69
N LEU A 265 13.83 -0.47 11.02
CA LEU A 265 13.59 -0.87 9.63
C LEU A 265 14.66 -0.33 8.68
N TYR A 266 15.09 0.93 8.85
CA TYR A 266 16.20 1.50 8.07
C TYR A 266 17.51 0.76 8.33
N THR A 267 17.84 0.45 9.58
CA THR A 267 19.05 -0.32 9.94
C THR A 267 19.06 -1.69 9.25
N LEU A 268 17.94 -2.42 9.29
CA LEU A 268 17.80 -3.71 8.62
C LEU A 268 17.90 -3.57 7.09
N ARG A 269 17.29 -2.53 6.52
CA ARG A 269 17.34 -2.23 5.08
C ARG A 269 18.78 -1.93 4.62
N GLU A 270 19.48 -1.07 5.32
CA GLU A 270 20.87 -0.69 5.02
C GLU A 270 21.80 -1.92 5.11
N ARG A 271 21.63 -2.77 6.14
CA ARG A 271 22.35 -4.02 6.28
C ARG A 271 22.09 -4.97 5.12
N LEU A 272 20.82 -5.11 4.72
CA LEU A 272 20.45 -5.97 3.59
C LEU A 272 21.06 -5.46 2.28
N ILE A 273 20.94 -4.16 1.97
CA ILE A 273 21.51 -3.56 0.75
C ILE A 273 23.02 -3.76 0.71
N ALA A 274 23.74 -3.45 1.81
CA ALA A 274 25.18 -3.63 1.88
C ALA A 274 25.60 -5.09 1.61
N GLY A 275 24.89 -6.05 2.21
CA GLY A 275 25.13 -7.47 1.97
C GLY A 275 24.85 -7.90 0.53
N LEU A 276 23.75 -7.42 -0.06
CA LEU A 276 23.39 -7.73 -1.45
C LEU A 276 24.43 -7.21 -2.45
N ILE A 277 24.93 -6.00 -2.26
CA ILE A 277 25.96 -5.40 -3.14
C ILE A 277 27.26 -6.22 -3.11
N LEU A 278 27.66 -6.72 -1.93
CA LEU A 278 28.89 -7.54 -1.77
C LEU A 278 28.82 -8.88 -2.52
N LEU A 279 27.63 -9.39 -2.86
CA LEU A 279 27.48 -10.65 -3.61
C LEU A 279 27.89 -10.53 -5.09
N GLY A 280 28.05 -9.30 -5.62
CA GLY A 280 28.39 -9.04 -7.00
C GLY A 280 27.29 -9.40 -8.00
N GLY A 281 27.18 -8.65 -9.11
CA GLY A 281 26.12 -8.85 -10.12
C GLY A 281 24.73 -8.65 -9.55
N VAL A 282 24.58 -7.72 -8.60
CA VAL A 282 23.29 -7.29 -8.01
C VAL A 282 23.13 -5.80 -8.24
N THR A 283 21.96 -5.40 -8.72
CA THR A 283 21.58 -4.00 -8.92
C THR A 283 20.37 -3.70 -8.05
N ILE A 284 20.46 -2.67 -7.22
CA ILE A 284 19.32 -2.17 -6.44
C ILE A 284 18.47 -1.27 -7.34
N ASN A 285 17.15 -1.52 -7.37
CA ASN A 285 16.18 -0.71 -8.10
C ASN A 285 15.56 0.35 -7.17
N GLY A 286 15.47 1.59 -7.62
CA GLY A 286 15.09 2.74 -6.78
C GLY A 286 16.29 3.29 -5.99
N SER A 287 16.03 4.09 -4.95
CA SER A 287 17.10 4.69 -4.14
C SER A 287 17.64 3.73 -3.08
N GLU A 288 18.97 3.74 -2.89
CA GLU A 288 19.65 2.97 -1.84
C GLU A 288 19.61 3.69 -0.48
N ASP A 289 19.43 4.98 -0.47
CA ASP A 289 19.45 5.82 0.73
C ASP A 289 18.08 5.85 1.46
N ARG A 290 17.98 6.68 2.50
CA ARG A 290 16.78 6.85 3.32
C ARG A 290 15.69 7.72 2.69
N THR A 291 15.84 8.15 1.44
CA THR A 291 14.75 8.79 0.69
C THR A 291 13.75 7.76 0.22
N ASN A 292 14.16 6.48 0.15
CA ASN A 292 13.29 5.35 -0.14
C ASN A 292 12.60 4.81 1.13
N ALA A 293 11.52 4.05 0.93
CA ALA A 293 10.75 3.47 2.03
C ALA A 293 11.60 2.48 2.86
N PRO A 294 11.48 2.50 4.21
CA PRO A 294 12.33 1.71 5.09
C PRO A 294 12.13 0.21 4.96
N GLN A 295 10.98 -0.24 4.48
CA GLN A 295 10.61 -1.64 4.44
C GLN A 295 10.83 -2.32 3.10
N ILE A 296 11.23 -1.64 2.02
CA ILE A 296 11.29 -2.23 0.68
C ILE A 296 12.71 -2.17 0.11
N VAL A 297 13.19 -3.29 -0.39
CA VAL A 297 14.41 -3.43 -1.19
C VAL A 297 14.07 -4.24 -2.44
N SER A 298 14.22 -3.63 -3.61
CA SER A 298 14.09 -4.28 -4.90
C SER A 298 15.48 -4.52 -5.48
N ALA A 299 15.84 -5.76 -5.76
CA ALA A 299 17.16 -6.13 -6.23
C ALA A 299 17.07 -7.04 -7.47
N SER A 300 17.79 -6.69 -8.52
CA SER A 300 17.95 -7.50 -9.73
C SER A 300 19.24 -8.29 -9.67
N PHE A 301 19.18 -9.59 -9.96
CA PHE A 301 20.29 -10.53 -9.88
C PHE A 301 20.72 -10.97 -11.29
N GLU A 302 21.84 -10.45 -11.78
CA GLU A 302 22.37 -10.78 -13.10
C GLU A 302 22.57 -12.30 -13.26
N GLY A 303 22.08 -12.85 -14.38
CA GLY A 303 22.25 -14.25 -14.73
C GLY A 303 21.41 -15.23 -13.90
N VAL A 304 20.34 -14.78 -13.22
CA VAL A 304 19.43 -15.68 -12.48
C VAL A 304 17.98 -15.22 -12.70
N ARG A 305 17.10 -16.13 -13.09
CA ARG A 305 15.67 -15.83 -13.20
C ARG A 305 15.04 -15.69 -11.82
N SER A 306 14.18 -14.70 -11.65
CA SER A 306 13.54 -14.39 -10.36
C SER A 306 12.73 -15.56 -9.81
N GLU A 307 12.00 -16.29 -10.64
CA GLU A 307 11.20 -17.45 -10.25
C GLU A 307 12.08 -18.60 -9.71
N VAL A 308 13.22 -18.87 -10.37
CA VAL A 308 14.19 -19.89 -9.94
C VAL A 308 14.82 -19.50 -8.61
N LEU A 309 15.22 -18.22 -8.47
CA LEU A 309 15.81 -17.73 -7.24
C LEU A 309 14.82 -17.73 -6.09
N LEU A 310 13.55 -17.36 -6.34
CA LEU A 310 12.48 -17.37 -5.36
C LEU A 310 12.29 -18.75 -4.75
N HIS A 311 12.14 -19.80 -5.59
CA HIS A 311 11.96 -21.16 -5.09
C HIS A 311 13.21 -21.72 -4.40
N ALA A 312 14.41 -21.38 -4.89
CA ALA A 312 15.65 -21.79 -4.23
C ALA A 312 15.81 -21.13 -2.83
N LEU A 313 15.35 -19.89 -2.66
CA LEU A 313 15.30 -19.20 -1.36
C LEU A 313 14.25 -19.82 -0.44
N GLU A 314 13.06 -20.11 -0.98
CA GLU A 314 11.95 -20.75 -0.24
C GLU A 314 12.39 -22.10 0.34
N ASP A 315 13.10 -22.94 -0.44
CA ASP A 315 13.66 -24.22 0.01
C ASP A 315 14.64 -24.07 1.18
N LYS A 316 15.22 -22.89 1.34
CA LYS A 316 16.10 -22.53 2.48
C LYS A 316 15.35 -21.76 3.60
N GLY A 317 14.03 -21.60 3.52
CA GLY A 317 13.21 -20.87 4.49
C GLY A 317 13.31 -19.35 4.40
N VAL A 318 13.75 -18.80 3.27
CA VAL A 318 13.78 -17.37 2.99
C VAL A 318 12.64 -17.02 2.05
N TYR A 319 11.62 -16.31 2.55
CA TYR A 319 10.42 -15.97 1.81
C TYR A 319 10.50 -14.54 1.28
N VAL A 320 10.41 -14.39 -0.02
CA VAL A 320 10.52 -13.13 -0.77
C VAL A 320 9.45 -13.07 -1.87
N SER A 321 9.38 -11.96 -2.61
CA SER A 321 8.47 -11.84 -3.75
C SER A 321 9.25 -11.58 -5.03
N SER A 322 8.82 -12.16 -6.15
CA SER A 322 9.30 -11.75 -7.47
C SER A 322 8.52 -10.55 -7.97
N GLY A 323 9.13 -9.68 -8.77
CA GLY A 323 8.48 -8.50 -9.36
C GLY A 323 7.25 -8.81 -10.22
N SER A 324 7.06 -10.07 -10.61
CA SER A 324 5.92 -10.56 -11.39
C SER A 324 4.77 -11.14 -10.55
N ALA A 325 4.94 -11.28 -9.21
CA ALA A 325 3.99 -12.00 -8.34
C ALA A 325 2.65 -11.30 -8.13
N CYS A 326 2.48 -10.02 -8.50
CA CYS A 326 1.20 -9.31 -8.36
C CYS A 326 0.18 -9.61 -9.47
N SER A 327 0.56 -10.36 -10.51
CA SER A 327 -0.33 -10.81 -11.58
C SER A 327 -0.58 -12.31 -11.46
N SER A 328 -1.40 -12.72 -10.50
CA SER A 328 -1.69 -14.11 -10.14
C SER A 328 -2.29 -14.99 -11.27
N ASN A 329 -2.60 -14.42 -12.43
CA ASN A 329 -3.17 -15.16 -13.56
C ASN A 329 -2.38 -15.04 -14.89
N HIS A 330 -1.35 -14.18 -14.96
CA HIS A 330 -0.44 -14.12 -16.11
C HIS A 330 0.95 -13.70 -15.61
N PRO A 331 2.03 -14.47 -15.88
CA PRO A 331 3.39 -14.05 -15.63
C PRO A 331 3.70 -12.85 -16.53
N GLY A 332 3.44 -11.65 -16.04
CA GLY A 332 3.67 -10.39 -16.75
C GLY A 332 4.87 -9.66 -16.17
N ILE A 333 5.65 -9.05 -17.04
CA ILE A 333 6.76 -8.18 -16.63
C ILE A 333 6.18 -6.99 -15.86
N SER A 334 6.75 -6.66 -14.69
CA SER A 334 6.34 -5.54 -13.85
C SER A 334 6.27 -4.21 -14.63
N GLY A 335 5.09 -3.55 -14.53
CA GLY A 335 4.90 -2.20 -15.07
C GLY A 335 5.80 -1.17 -14.38
N THR A 336 6.02 -1.31 -13.08
CA THR A 336 6.90 -0.45 -12.29
C THR A 336 8.34 -0.56 -12.76
N LEU A 337 8.89 -1.79 -12.88
CA LEU A 337 10.28 -1.99 -13.32
C LEU A 337 10.51 -1.47 -14.75
N LYS A 338 9.52 -1.62 -15.64
CA LYS A 338 9.56 -0.99 -16.97
C LYS A 338 9.50 0.53 -16.88
N GLY A 339 8.59 1.06 -16.05
CA GLY A 339 8.38 2.49 -15.88
C GLY A 339 9.62 3.23 -15.39
N ILE A 340 10.40 2.63 -14.50
CA ILE A 340 11.67 3.19 -14.01
C ILE A 340 12.88 2.89 -14.93
N GLY A 341 12.66 2.18 -16.05
CA GLY A 341 13.71 1.93 -17.04
C GLY A 341 14.69 0.82 -16.68
N VAL A 342 14.28 -0.17 -15.87
CA VAL A 342 15.14 -1.36 -15.61
C VAL A 342 15.46 -2.06 -16.93
N LYS A 343 16.73 -2.42 -17.15
CA LYS A 343 17.20 -3.10 -18.36
C LYS A 343 16.38 -4.38 -18.60
N LYS A 344 16.07 -4.64 -19.88
CA LYS A 344 15.21 -5.75 -20.29
C LYS A 344 15.68 -7.11 -19.73
N GLU A 345 16.99 -7.31 -19.70
CA GLU A 345 17.64 -8.55 -19.21
C GLU A 345 17.45 -8.75 -17.70
N LEU A 346 17.17 -7.69 -16.95
CA LEU A 346 16.99 -7.71 -15.49
C LEU A 346 15.54 -7.74 -15.05
N LEU A 347 14.58 -7.52 -15.95
CA LEU A 347 13.15 -7.47 -15.59
C LEU A 347 12.66 -8.81 -15.00
N ASP A 348 13.16 -9.95 -15.53
CA ASP A 348 12.84 -11.31 -15.04
C ASP A 348 13.88 -11.82 -14.02
N SER A 349 14.71 -10.94 -13.48
CA SER A 349 15.77 -11.28 -12.52
C SER A 349 15.62 -10.52 -11.21
N THR A 350 14.46 -9.90 -10.98
CA THR A 350 14.25 -9.00 -9.84
C THR A 350 13.48 -9.68 -8.73
N ILE A 351 14.02 -9.60 -7.51
CA ILE A 351 13.40 -10.01 -6.26
C ILE A 351 13.11 -8.76 -5.40
N ARG A 352 11.94 -8.73 -4.80
CA ARG A 352 11.61 -7.75 -3.76
C ARG A 352 11.73 -8.41 -2.39
N PHE A 353 12.56 -7.83 -1.54
CA PHE A 353 12.59 -8.09 -0.11
C PHE A 353 11.76 -7.02 0.59
N SER A 354 10.85 -7.42 1.45
CA SER A 354 10.10 -6.46 2.25
C SER A 354 10.11 -6.81 3.73
N LEU A 355 10.70 -5.90 4.48
CA LEU A 355 10.95 -5.98 5.92
C LEU A 355 9.69 -5.62 6.71
N GLY A 356 9.58 -6.17 7.91
CA GLY A 356 8.51 -5.88 8.86
C GLY A 356 9.03 -5.72 10.28
N ASP A 357 8.16 -5.28 11.16
CA ASP A 357 8.50 -4.97 12.56
C ASP A 357 9.07 -6.18 13.33
N LEU A 358 8.71 -7.39 12.90
CA LEU A 358 9.13 -8.63 13.53
C LEU A 358 10.48 -9.14 13.05
N ASN A 359 11.02 -8.60 11.94
CA ASN A 359 12.32 -9.02 11.43
C ASN A 359 13.46 -8.58 12.34
N VAL A 360 14.54 -9.36 12.33
CA VAL A 360 15.76 -9.14 13.12
C VAL A 360 17.01 -9.22 12.23
N GLU A 361 18.14 -8.73 12.72
CA GLU A 361 19.41 -8.69 11.97
C GLU A 361 19.90 -10.08 11.54
N GLU A 362 19.72 -11.08 12.42
CA GLU A 362 20.12 -12.46 12.18
C GLU A 362 19.40 -13.07 10.95
N GLU A 363 18.15 -12.69 10.72
CA GLU A 363 17.42 -13.11 9.52
C GLU A 363 17.99 -12.49 8.25
N VAL A 364 18.42 -11.22 8.31
CA VAL A 364 19.07 -10.51 7.19
C VAL A 364 20.41 -11.18 6.88
N ASP A 365 21.25 -11.45 7.88
CA ASP A 365 22.53 -12.12 7.71
C ASP A 365 22.36 -13.53 7.12
N TYR A 366 21.37 -14.25 7.62
CA TYR A 366 21.02 -15.58 7.10
C TYR A 366 20.65 -15.53 5.63
N ALA A 367 19.78 -14.62 5.22
CA ALA A 367 19.36 -14.48 3.82
C ALA A 367 20.54 -14.12 2.90
N ILE A 368 21.43 -13.23 3.34
CA ILE A 368 22.65 -12.88 2.60
C ILE A 368 23.56 -14.11 2.46
N GLY A 369 23.76 -14.89 3.52
CA GLY A 369 24.53 -16.13 3.48
C GLY A 369 23.96 -17.15 2.48
N VAL A 370 22.65 -17.39 2.55
CA VAL A 370 21.95 -18.28 1.62
C VAL A 370 22.09 -17.82 0.17
N LEU A 371 21.95 -16.51 -0.11
CA LEU A 371 22.19 -15.96 -1.45
C LEU A 371 23.62 -16.17 -1.91
N GLY A 372 24.61 -16.01 -1.02
CA GLY A 372 26.02 -16.26 -1.30
C GLY A 372 26.31 -17.70 -1.72
N GLU A 373 25.57 -18.68 -1.18
CA GLU A 373 25.67 -20.11 -1.57
C GLU A 373 24.95 -20.38 -2.91
N LEU A 374 23.75 -19.82 -3.10
CA LEU A 374 22.89 -20.12 -4.23
C LEU A 374 23.33 -19.45 -5.54
N LEU A 375 23.68 -18.16 -5.49
CA LEU A 375 23.97 -17.39 -6.71
C LEU A 375 25.09 -18.00 -7.58
N PRO A 376 26.25 -18.44 -7.04
CA PRO A 376 27.29 -19.06 -7.84
C PRO A 376 26.83 -20.35 -8.56
N VAL A 377 25.95 -21.11 -7.93
CA VAL A 377 25.40 -22.34 -8.49
C VAL A 377 24.40 -22.01 -9.60
N LEU A 378 23.42 -21.15 -9.32
CA LEU A 378 22.34 -20.82 -10.26
C LEU A 378 22.86 -20.13 -11.52
N ARG A 379 23.84 -19.24 -11.39
CA ARG A 379 24.49 -18.55 -12.53
C ARG A 379 25.18 -19.52 -13.51
N ARG A 380 25.72 -20.66 -13.04
CA ARG A 380 26.33 -21.67 -13.91
C ARG A 380 25.36 -22.40 -14.83
N TYR A 381 24.11 -22.55 -14.41
CA TYR A 381 23.08 -23.24 -15.20
C TYR A 381 22.46 -22.37 -16.29
N GLN A 382 22.57 -21.06 -16.23
CA GLN A 382 22.08 -20.14 -17.27
C GLN A 382 23.11 -19.80 -18.34
N MET A 383 24.39 -20.13 -18.11
CA MET A 383 25.46 -19.93 -19.10
C MET A 383 25.51 -21.03 -20.21
N LYS A 384 24.54 -21.91 -20.28
CA LYS A 384 24.34 -22.89 -21.34
C LYS A 384 23.06 -22.57 -22.11
#